data_f1cd4f657baf8dc6d88f0f0dceeae397
#
_entry.id   f1cd4f657baf8dc6d88f0f0dceeae397
#
_cell.length_a   1.000
_cell.length_b   1.000
_cell.length_c   1.000
_cell.angle_alpha   90.00
_cell.angle_beta   90.00
_cell.angle_gamma   90.00
#
_symmetry.space_group_name_H-M   'P 1'
#
loop_
_entity.id
_entity.type
_entity.pdbx_description
1 polymer ?
#
loop_
_entity_poly.entity_id
_entity_poly.type
_entity_poly.pdbx_seq_one_letter_code
_entity_poly.pdbx_strand_id
1 'polypeptide(L)' 'MYRLNVTRLRQIAAEHGDRTPYAIAKRTGVSISSAYRYVDGSAQPDLNSALRLAQAYDLDIRTVMDLVEDEEDEPAGVAA' A
#
# COMPACT_ATOMS: atom_id res chain seq x y z
N MET A 1 12.10 6.25 3.82
CA MET A 1 10.66 6.17 4.08
C MET A 1 10.05 5.16 3.13
N TYR A 2 9.18 4.31 3.63
CA TYR A 2 8.54 3.33 2.77
C TYR A 2 7.23 3.86 2.26
N ARG A 3 6.93 3.60 1.00
CA ARG A 3 5.68 4.02 0.40
C ARG A 3 5.09 2.85 -0.38
N LEU A 4 3.78 2.79 -0.42
CA LEU A 4 3.08 1.75 -1.16
C LEU A 4 3.34 1.92 -2.65
N ASN A 5 3.71 0.84 -3.31
CA ASN A 5 3.84 0.82 -4.76
C ASN A 5 2.46 0.50 -5.32
N VAL A 6 1.73 1.54 -5.70
CA VAL A 6 0.35 1.39 -6.14
C VAL A 6 0.26 0.54 -7.40
N THR A 7 1.20 0.74 -8.34
CA THR A 7 1.18 -0.03 -9.58
C THR A 7 1.34 -1.52 -9.28
N ARG A 8 2.26 -1.87 -8.39
CA ARG A 8 2.49 -3.26 -8.05
C ARG A 8 1.27 -3.84 -7.34
N LEU A 9 0.68 -3.10 -6.41
CA LEU A 9 -0.50 -3.56 -5.71
C LEU A 9 -1.63 -3.82 -6.69
N ARG A 10 -1.82 -2.89 -7.62
CA ARG A 10 -2.91 -3.05 -8.59
C ARG A 10 -2.67 -4.25 -9.51
N GLN A 11 -1.42 -4.52 -9.87
CA GLN A 11 -1.12 -5.68 -10.69
C GLN A 11 -1.44 -6.96 -9.95
N ILE A 12 -1.03 -7.06 -8.69
CA ILE A 12 -1.27 -8.25 -7.89
C ILE A 12 -2.76 -8.44 -7.67
N ALA A 13 -3.47 -7.37 -7.37
CA ALA A 13 -4.90 -7.44 -7.15
C ALA A 13 -5.61 -7.91 -8.42
N ALA A 14 -5.19 -7.39 -9.58
CA ALA A 14 -5.80 -7.77 -10.84
C ALA A 14 -5.59 -9.26 -11.14
N GLU A 15 -4.46 -9.82 -10.73
CA GLU A 15 -4.20 -11.23 -10.92
C GLU A 15 -5.18 -12.08 -10.13
N HIS A 16 -5.75 -11.52 -9.07
CA HIS A 16 -6.75 -12.19 -8.26
C HIS A 16 -8.18 -11.79 -8.67
N GLY A 17 -8.31 -11.04 -9.75
CA GLY A 17 -9.62 -10.60 -10.22
C GLY A 17 -10.13 -9.31 -9.61
N ASP A 18 -9.32 -8.66 -8.75
CA ASP A 18 -9.75 -7.46 -8.04
C ASP A 18 -9.28 -6.25 -8.81
N ARG A 19 -10.16 -5.71 -9.65
CA ARG A 19 -9.77 -4.62 -10.52
C ARG A 19 -10.25 -3.26 -10.07
N THR A 20 -10.90 -3.18 -8.93
CA THR A 20 -11.41 -1.93 -8.40
C THR A 20 -11.02 -1.80 -6.94
N PRO A 21 -10.94 -0.57 -6.42
CA PRO A 21 -10.68 -0.39 -4.99
C PRO A 21 -11.73 -1.08 -4.12
N TYR A 22 -12.98 -1.11 -4.60
CA TYR A 22 -14.05 -1.78 -3.87
C TYR A 22 -13.72 -3.27 -3.71
N ALA A 23 -13.28 -3.90 -4.79
CA ALA A 23 -12.94 -5.33 -4.75
C ALA A 23 -11.75 -5.56 -3.81
N ILE A 24 -10.76 -4.67 -3.83
CA ILE A 24 -9.63 -4.77 -2.94
C ILE A 24 -10.08 -4.66 -1.49
N ALA A 25 -10.96 -3.72 -1.19
CA ALA A 25 -11.47 -3.54 0.15
C ALA A 25 -12.20 -4.79 0.63
N LYS A 26 -13.01 -5.37 -0.24
CA LYS A 26 -13.78 -6.55 0.13
C LYS A 26 -12.85 -7.73 0.42
N ARG A 27 -11.80 -7.87 -0.34
CA ARG A 27 -10.89 -9.00 -0.14
C ARG A 27 -10.01 -8.81 1.10
N THR A 28 -9.54 -7.59 1.33
CA THR A 28 -8.53 -7.37 2.35
C THR A 28 -9.10 -7.00 3.71
N GLY A 29 -10.32 -6.52 3.73
CA GLY A 29 -10.93 -6.10 5.00
C GLY A 29 -10.62 -4.66 5.36
N VAL A 30 -9.87 -3.92 4.52
CA VAL A 30 -9.68 -2.50 4.79
C VAL A 30 -10.96 -1.77 4.40
N SER A 31 -11.16 -0.56 4.92
CA SER A 31 -12.38 0.16 4.59
C SER A 31 -12.38 0.54 3.12
N ILE A 32 -13.55 0.72 2.54
CA ILE A 32 -13.67 1.08 1.14
C ILE A 32 -13.02 2.41 0.88
N SER A 33 -13.20 3.40 1.75
CA SER A 33 -12.60 4.70 1.56
C SER A 33 -11.08 4.61 1.65
N SER A 34 -10.54 3.76 2.51
CA SER A 34 -9.11 3.58 2.59
C SER A 34 -8.57 2.95 1.32
N ALA A 35 -9.26 1.96 0.77
CA ALA A 35 -8.81 1.30 -0.45
C ALA A 35 -8.75 2.31 -1.60
N TYR A 36 -9.74 3.18 -1.74
CA TYR A 36 -9.73 4.21 -2.77
C TYR A 36 -8.53 5.13 -2.59
N ARG A 37 -8.22 5.50 -1.35
CA ARG A 37 -7.12 6.42 -1.10
C ARG A 37 -5.77 5.77 -1.33
N TYR A 38 -5.63 4.49 -1.04
CA TYR A 38 -4.39 3.78 -1.31
C TYR A 38 -4.15 3.68 -2.81
N VAL A 39 -5.21 3.37 -3.56
CA VAL A 39 -5.10 3.18 -4.99
C VAL A 39 -4.83 4.48 -5.72
N ASP A 40 -5.33 5.60 -5.23
CA ASP A 40 -5.08 6.86 -5.89
C ASP A 40 -3.82 7.55 -5.34
N GLY A 41 -3.15 6.93 -4.37
CA GLY A 41 -1.90 7.47 -3.86
C GLY A 41 -2.05 8.56 -2.82
N SER A 42 -3.26 8.86 -2.36
CA SER A 42 -3.47 9.95 -1.44
C SER A 42 -3.26 9.55 0.02
N ALA A 43 -3.12 8.28 0.32
CA ALA A 43 -2.87 7.83 1.68
C ALA A 43 -1.96 6.63 1.67
N GLN A 44 -1.23 6.44 2.76
CA GLN A 44 -0.37 5.27 2.92
C GLN A 44 -1.02 4.36 3.96
N PRO A 45 -0.94 3.06 3.78
CA PRO A 45 -1.51 2.14 4.76
C PRO A 45 -0.72 2.17 6.05
N ASP A 46 -1.41 2.07 7.17
CA ASP A 46 -0.74 1.88 8.44
C ASP A 46 -0.30 0.42 8.51
N LEU A 47 0.36 0.03 9.58
CA LEU A 47 0.88 -1.32 9.69
C LEU A 47 -0.23 -2.35 9.63
N ASN A 48 -1.32 -2.12 10.31
CA ASN A 48 -2.43 -3.08 10.31
C ASN A 48 -2.99 -3.24 8.90
N SER A 49 -3.21 -2.15 8.19
CA SER A 49 -3.74 -2.21 6.83
C SER A 49 -2.74 -2.86 5.89
N ALA A 50 -1.46 -2.55 6.05
CA ALA A 50 -0.43 -3.13 5.21
C ALA A 50 -0.39 -4.66 5.38
N LEU A 51 -0.49 -5.13 6.61
CA LEU A 51 -0.47 -6.55 6.85
C LEU A 51 -1.74 -7.24 6.34
N ARG A 52 -2.89 -6.53 6.38
CA ARG A 52 -4.11 -7.08 5.81
C ARG A 52 -3.99 -7.25 4.31
N LEU A 53 -3.38 -6.26 3.63
CA LEU A 53 -3.17 -6.35 2.20
C LEU A 53 -2.26 -7.55 1.88
N ALA A 54 -1.18 -7.69 2.62
CA ALA A 54 -0.23 -8.76 2.38
C ALA A 54 -0.85 -10.13 2.63
N GLN A 55 -1.63 -10.26 3.69
CA GLN A 55 -2.22 -11.53 4.01
C GLN A 55 -3.28 -11.93 3.00
N ALA A 56 -4.09 -10.96 2.58
CA ALA A 56 -5.18 -11.26 1.66
C ALA A 56 -4.70 -11.73 0.30
N TYR A 57 -3.55 -11.23 -0.13
CA TYR A 57 -3.00 -11.60 -1.43
C TYR A 57 -1.82 -12.59 -1.27
N ASP A 58 -1.61 -13.06 -0.04
CA ASP A 58 -0.57 -14.05 0.25
C ASP A 58 0.78 -13.61 -0.29
N LEU A 59 1.19 -12.42 0.07
CA LEU A 59 2.46 -11.90 -0.40
C LEU A 59 3.28 -11.34 0.74
N ASP A 60 4.56 -11.13 0.47
CA ASP A 60 5.44 -10.49 1.41
C ASP A 60 5.18 -8.99 1.26
N ILE A 61 4.90 -8.31 2.37
CA ILE A 61 4.57 -6.89 2.33
C ILE A 61 5.67 -6.08 1.64
N ARG A 62 6.90 -6.53 1.69
CA ARG A 62 8.00 -5.80 1.04
C ARG A 62 7.87 -5.80 -0.48
N THR A 63 7.05 -6.69 -1.03
CA THR A 63 6.84 -6.75 -2.46
C THR A 63 6.10 -5.52 -2.95
N VAL A 64 5.25 -4.94 -2.12
CA VAL A 64 4.44 -3.79 -2.52
C VAL A 64 4.83 -2.51 -1.81
N MET A 65 5.93 -2.52 -1.04
CA MET A 65 6.39 -1.31 -0.37
C MET A 65 7.78 -0.99 -0.85
N ASP A 66 7.97 0.23 -1.33
CA ASP A 66 9.25 0.66 -1.82
C ASP A 66 9.91 1.61 -0.83
N LEU A 67 11.21 1.49 -0.67
CA LEU A 67 11.94 2.44 0.14
C LEU A 67 12.27 3.63 -0.75
N VAL A 68 11.76 4.78 -0.39
CA VAL A 68 11.95 5.98 -1.17
C VAL A 68 12.89 6.90 -0.43
N GLU A 69 13.94 7.34 -1.11
CA GLU A 69 14.85 8.25 -0.50
C GLU A 69 14.23 9.60 -0.59
N ASP A 70 14.25 10.31 0.52
CA ASP A 70 13.63 11.63 0.53
C ASP A 70 14.68 12.57 1.04
N GLU A 71 15.33 13.26 0.17
CA GLU A 71 16.35 14.13 0.53
C GLU A 71 15.94 15.19 1.43
N GLU A 72 14.77 15.56 1.42
CA GLU A 72 14.31 16.60 2.23
C GLU A 72 14.27 16.22 3.65
N ASP A 73 14.25 14.95 3.93
CA ASP A 73 14.17 14.51 5.26
C ASP A 73 15.47 14.54 5.93
N GLU A 74 16.51 14.62 5.18
CA GLU A 74 17.72 14.53 5.73
C GLU A 74 17.99 15.44 6.73
N PRO A 75 17.81 16.51 6.58
CA PRO A 75 18.24 17.45 7.48
C PRO A 75 17.59 17.12 8.69
N ALA A 76 16.66 16.80 8.53
CA ALA A 76 16.00 16.59 9.55
C ALA A 76 16.51 15.55 10.12
N GLY A 77 16.54 15.16 9.36
CA GLY A 77 16.75 14.23 9.78
C GLY A 77 17.63 14.26 10.64
N VAL A 78 17.80 14.46 10.47
CA VAL A 78 18.35 14.36 11.07
C VAL A 78 18.38 14.77 12.01
N ALA A 79 18.30 15.01 11.92
CA ALA A 79 18.33 15.40 12.58
C ALA A 79 18.24 14.92 13.39
N ALA A 80 18.36 14.63 13.29
CA ALA A 80 18.26 14.20 13.87
C ALA A 80 18.22 14.36 14.61
#